data_9b6d8bd4f58a72fa2b4ec084bf2154eb
#
_entry.id   9b6d8bd4f58a72fa2b4ec084bf2154eb
#
_cell.length_a   1.000
_cell.length_b   1.000
_cell.length_c   1.000
_cell.angle_alpha   90.00
_cell.angle_beta   90.00
_cell.angle_gamma   90.00
#
_symmetry.space_group_name_H-M   'P 1'
#
loop_
_entity.id
_entity.type
_entity.pdbx_description
1 polymer ?
#
loop_
_entity_poly.entity_id
_entity_poly.type
_entity_poly.pdbx_seq_one_letter_code
_entity_poly.pdbx_strand_id
1 'polypeptide(L)'
;MKLCGGHCQYRKSASTKCWVVFNTVFTLCFRTNVVRNAIDMSRSFQNGNFVRLCRLMKDMPPLLAALAALHLTEVRRRAFRTMSVAYHSKNLNFPLKILKVLLLYGSDGELIQDCKHYEIKTDTDCVYFTKDGFNHQKNPVS
;
A
#
# COMPACT_ATOMS: atom_id res chain seq x y z
N MET A 1 -42.02 18.96 -8.28
CA MET A 1 -40.85 18.84 -7.40
C MET A 1 -40.46 17.39 -7.28
N LYS A 2 -39.40 16.93 -8.01
CA LYS A 2 -38.89 15.57 -7.94
C LYS A 2 -37.52 15.61 -7.27
N LEU A 3 -37.42 15.03 -6.07
CA LEU A 3 -36.17 14.85 -5.33
C LEU A 3 -35.43 13.66 -5.93
N CYS A 4 -34.34 13.92 -6.64
CA CYS A 4 -33.40 12.87 -7.07
C CYS A 4 -32.48 12.52 -5.90
N GLY A 5 -32.83 11.46 -5.17
CA GLY A 5 -31.97 10.80 -4.20
C GLY A 5 -30.89 10.01 -4.91
N GLY A 6 -29.72 10.60 -5.14
CA GLY A 6 -28.55 9.88 -5.63
C GLY A 6 -28.00 8.99 -4.52
N HIS A 7 -28.33 7.71 -4.56
CA HIS A 7 -27.73 6.67 -3.71
C HIS A 7 -26.33 6.38 -4.24
N CYS A 8 -25.33 7.01 -3.62
CA CYS A 8 -23.93 6.68 -3.87
C CYS A 8 -23.66 5.30 -3.28
N GLN A 9 -23.88 4.25 -4.06
CA GLN A 9 -23.49 2.89 -3.68
C GLN A 9 -21.97 2.79 -3.72
N TYR A 10 -21.35 2.94 -2.56
CA TYR A 10 -19.96 2.60 -2.33
C TYR A 10 -19.78 1.09 -2.57
N ARG A 11 -19.28 0.74 -3.76
CA ARG A 11 -18.96 -0.64 -4.12
C ARG A 11 -17.80 -1.11 -3.21
N LYS A 12 -18.14 -1.77 -2.09
CA LYS A 12 -17.16 -2.44 -1.22
C LYS A 12 -16.44 -3.50 -2.04
N SER A 13 -15.22 -3.23 -2.40
CA SER A 13 -14.33 -4.12 -3.14
C SER A 13 -14.13 -5.42 -2.34
N ALA A 14 -13.92 -6.54 -3.03
CA ALA A 14 -13.65 -7.86 -2.45
C ALA A 14 -12.47 -7.87 -1.46
N SER A 15 -11.54 -6.91 -1.60
CA SER A 15 -10.41 -6.64 -0.71
C SER A 15 -10.83 -6.40 0.75
N THR A 16 -11.95 -5.72 0.98
CA THR A 16 -12.45 -5.43 2.34
C THR A 16 -12.94 -6.68 3.06
N LYS A 17 -13.54 -7.62 2.32
CA LYS A 17 -14.07 -8.88 2.89
C LYS A 17 -12.94 -9.82 3.35
N CYS A 18 -11.88 -9.94 2.57
CA CYS A 18 -10.72 -10.76 2.92
C CYS A 18 -10.00 -10.22 4.16
N TRP A 19 -9.91 -8.90 4.30
CA TRP A 19 -9.31 -8.24 5.45
C TRP A 19 -10.15 -8.39 6.73
N VAL A 20 -11.46 -8.39 6.62
CA VAL A 20 -12.36 -8.63 7.76
C VAL A 20 -12.24 -10.07 8.25
N VAL A 21 -12.17 -11.06 7.36
CA VAL A 21 -11.97 -12.47 7.73
C VAL A 21 -10.62 -12.66 8.42
N PHE A 22 -9.54 -12.06 7.90
CA PHE A 22 -8.22 -12.05 8.53
C PHE A 22 -8.29 -11.49 9.97
N ASN A 23 -9.01 -10.39 10.17
CA ASN A 23 -9.18 -9.75 11.47
C ASN A 23 -10.00 -10.61 12.45
N THR A 24 -11.03 -11.32 11.96
CA THR A 24 -11.93 -12.14 12.80
C THR A 24 -11.25 -13.42 13.29
N VAL A 25 -10.48 -14.11 12.45
CA VAL A 25 -9.71 -15.31 12.83
C VAL A 25 -8.65 -14.97 13.88
N PHE A 26 -8.08 -13.77 13.81
CA PHE A 26 -7.06 -13.30 14.76
C PHE A 26 -7.61 -12.89 16.14
N THR A 27 -8.88 -12.51 16.22
CA THR A 27 -9.52 -12.10 17.48
C THR A 27 -9.61 -13.25 18.50
N LEU A 28 -9.53 -14.49 18.04
CA LEU A 28 -9.62 -15.68 18.88
C LEU A 28 -8.30 -16.11 19.57
N CYS A 29 -7.15 -15.55 19.21
CA CYS A 29 -5.83 -15.95 19.73
C CYS A 29 -5.11 -14.86 20.56
N PHE A 30 -5.77 -14.14 21.40
CA PHE A 30 -5.41 -12.87 22.05
C PHE A 30 -4.12 -12.80 22.90
N ARG A 31 -3.26 -13.82 22.98
CA ARG A 31 -2.14 -13.83 23.95
C ARG A 31 -0.71 -13.81 23.39
N THR A 32 -0.52 -13.78 22.09
CA THR A 32 0.82 -13.87 21.49
C THR A 32 1.25 -12.57 20.83
N ASN A 33 2.56 -12.33 20.74
CA ASN A 33 3.14 -11.19 20.00
C ASN A 33 2.67 -11.14 18.53
N VAL A 34 2.39 -12.30 17.95
CA VAL A 34 1.88 -12.43 16.58
C VAL A 34 0.53 -11.74 16.42
N VAL A 35 -0.36 -11.87 17.39
CA VAL A 35 -1.68 -11.23 17.36
C VAL A 35 -1.58 -9.72 17.52
N ARG A 36 -0.71 -9.24 18.40
CA ARG A 36 -0.45 -7.80 18.53
C ARG A 36 0.04 -7.21 17.21
N ASN A 37 1.01 -7.87 16.59
CA ASN A 37 1.53 -7.46 15.30
C ASN A 37 0.45 -7.45 14.21
N ALA A 38 -0.45 -8.43 14.20
CA ALA A 38 -1.56 -8.47 13.25
C ALA A 38 -2.57 -7.32 13.46
N ILE A 39 -2.91 -7.00 14.71
CA ILE A 39 -3.76 -5.86 15.05
C ILE A 39 -3.08 -4.55 14.62
N ASP A 40 -1.79 -4.41 14.90
CA ASP A 40 -1.01 -3.24 14.51
C ASP A 40 -0.87 -3.11 12.99
N MET A 41 -0.77 -4.22 12.27
CA MET A 41 -0.84 -4.24 10.80
C MET A 41 -2.20 -3.76 10.30
N SER A 42 -3.30 -4.27 10.87
CA SER A 42 -4.65 -3.85 10.52
C SER A 42 -4.83 -2.35 10.70
N ARG A 43 -4.42 -1.83 11.85
CA ARG A 43 -4.47 -0.39 12.14
C ARG A 43 -3.59 0.42 11.19
N SER A 44 -2.38 -0.06 10.89
CA SER A 44 -1.46 0.61 9.98
C SER A 44 -2.02 0.67 8.56
N PHE A 45 -2.68 -0.40 8.11
CA PHE A 45 -3.36 -0.44 6.81
C PHE A 45 -4.53 0.53 6.74
N GLN A 46 -5.39 0.55 7.77
CA GLN A 46 -6.53 1.47 7.84
C GLN A 46 -6.11 2.94 7.87
N ASN A 47 -5.06 3.24 8.63
CA ASN A 47 -4.51 4.60 8.76
C ASN A 47 -3.63 5.02 7.58
N GLY A 48 -3.41 4.16 6.58
CA GLY A 48 -2.52 4.43 5.45
C GLY A 48 -1.03 4.55 5.80
N ASN A 49 -0.62 4.04 6.98
CA ASN A 49 0.78 4.05 7.40
C ASN A 49 1.54 2.87 6.78
N PHE A 50 1.86 3.01 5.49
CA PHE A 50 2.55 1.98 4.71
C PHE A 50 3.96 1.65 5.25
N VAL A 51 4.66 2.63 5.83
CA VAL A 51 6.00 2.42 6.40
C VAL A 51 5.96 1.44 7.57
N ARG A 52 5.05 1.67 8.53
CA ARG A 52 4.86 0.79 9.67
C ARG A 52 4.35 -0.58 9.23
N LEU A 53 3.41 -0.62 8.31
CA LEU A 53 2.84 -1.85 7.75
C LEU A 53 3.93 -2.74 7.15
N CYS A 54 4.76 -2.20 6.26
CA CYS A 54 5.84 -2.95 5.62
C CYS A 54 6.93 -3.42 6.61
N ARG A 55 7.19 -2.65 7.67
CA ARG A 55 8.08 -3.10 8.75
C ARG A 55 7.51 -4.30 9.50
N LEU A 56 6.24 -4.23 9.90
CA LEU A 56 5.57 -5.32 10.61
C LEU A 56 5.50 -6.59 9.77
N MET A 57 5.31 -6.47 8.45
CA MET A 57 5.31 -7.63 7.54
C MET A 57 6.63 -8.40 7.54
N LYS A 58 7.77 -7.75 7.74
CA LYS A 58 9.09 -8.42 7.82
C LYS A 58 9.24 -9.31 9.04
N ASP A 59 8.58 -8.92 10.14
CA ASP A 59 8.68 -9.62 11.44
C ASP A 59 7.58 -10.69 11.61
N MET A 60 6.75 -10.90 10.58
CA MET A 60 5.65 -11.87 10.63
C MET A 60 6.10 -13.28 10.24
N PRO A 61 5.46 -14.32 10.83
CA PRO A 61 5.59 -15.68 10.34
C PRO A 61 5.30 -15.79 8.84
N PRO A 62 5.99 -16.67 8.08
CA PRO A 62 5.91 -16.74 6.62
C PRO A 62 4.48 -16.87 6.07
N LEU A 63 3.64 -17.67 6.72
CA LEU A 63 2.25 -17.85 6.31
C LEU A 63 1.45 -16.54 6.37
N LEU A 64 1.62 -15.78 7.45
CA LEU A 64 0.91 -14.51 7.65
C LEU A 64 1.47 -13.41 6.75
N ALA A 65 2.77 -13.41 6.53
CA ALA A 65 3.41 -12.52 5.57
C ALA A 65 2.89 -12.78 4.15
N ALA A 66 2.73 -14.05 3.76
CA ALA A 66 2.15 -14.42 2.46
C ALA A 66 0.71 -13.94 2.30
N LEU A 67 -0.13 -14.07 3.34
CA LEU A 67 -1.50 -13.54 3.33
C LEU A 67 -1.53 -12.01 3.23
N ALA A 68 -0.64 -11.33 3.93
CA ALA A 68 -0.53 -9.87 3.87
C ALA A 68 -0.01 -9.40 2.50
N ALA A 69 0.84 -10.19 1.84
CA ALA A 69 1.37 -9.90 0.52
C ALA A 69 0.28 -9.80 -0.57
N LEU A 70 -0.86 -10.46 -0.39
CA LEU A 70 -2.02 -10.33 -1.30
C LEU A 70 -2.55 -8.88 -1.38
N HIS A 71 -2.31 -8.09 -0.35
CA HIS A 71 -2.72 -6.67 -0.30
C HIS A 71 -1.58 -5.70 -0.62
N LEU A 72 -0.38 -6.22 -0.89
CA LEU A 72 0.82 -5.40 -1.04
C LEU A 72 0.74 -4.46 -2.25
N THR A 73 0.10 -4.89 -3.33
CA THR A 73 -0.11 -4.06 -4.52
C THR A 73 -0.95 -2.81 -4.21
N GLU A 74 -2.02 -2.95 -3.44
CA GLU A 74 -2.83 -1.80 -3.02
C GLU A 74 -2.09 -0.90 -2.01
N VAL A 75 -1.28 -1.49 -1.11
CA VAL A 75 -0.42 -0.74 -0.19
C VAL A 75 0.60 0.09 -0.96
N ARG A 76 1.25 -0.49 -1.98
CA ARG A 76 2.21 0.19 -2.85
C ARG A 76 1.55 1.34 -3.61
N ARG A 77 0.37 1.10 -4.18
CA ARG A 77 -0.41 2.14 -4.86
C ARG A 77 -0.72 3.33 -3.94
N ARG A 78 -1.20 3.06 -2.72
CA ARG A 78 -1.47 4.11 -1.73
C ARG A 78 -0.20 4.84 -1.30
N ALA A 79 0.91 4.12 -1.15
CA ALA A 79 2.20 4.71 -0.84
C ALA A 79 2.67 5.68 -1.93
N PHE A 80 2.62 5.28 -3.20
CA PHE A 80 2.97 6.15 -4.33
C PHE A 80 2.09 7.40 -4.39
N ARG A 81 0.78 7.24 -4.17
CA ARG A 81 -0.15 8.38 -4.09
C ARG A 81 0.24 9.35 -2.97
N THR A 82 0.52 8.83 -1.78
CA THR A 82 0.91 9.66 -0.63
C THR A 82 2.24 10.34 -0.87
N MET A 83 3.21 9.62 -1.45
CA MET A 83 4.54 10.15 -1.74
C MET A 83 4.49 11.21 -2.84
N SER A 84 3.66 11.05 -3.85
CA SER A 84 3.47 12.07 -4.91
C SER A 84 2.95 13.40 -4.37
N VAL A 85 2.17 13.36 -3.29
CA VAL A 85 1.73 14.59 -2.60
C VAL A 85 2.78 15.11 -1.63
N ALA A 86 3.42 14.22 -0.86
CA ALA A 86 4.35 14.62 0.21
C ALA A 86 5.72 15.06 -0.30
N TYR A 87 6.21 14.46 -1.39
CA TYR A 87 7.57 14.66 -1.94
C TYR A 87 7.58 15.39 -3.30
N HIS A 88 6.56 16.17 -3.61
CA HIS A 88 6.41 16.86 -4.90
C HIS A 88 7.31 18.11 -5.06
N SER A 89 8.53 18.06 -4.63
CA SER A 89 9.48 19.16 -4.83
C SER A 89 10.36 18.92 -6.05
N LYS A 90 10.60 19.96 -6.87
CA LYS A 90 11.47 19.87 -8.04
C LYS A 90 12.90 19.46 -7.73
N ASN A 91 13.35 19.70 -6.50
CA ASN A 91 14.73 19.44 -6.07
C ASN A 91 14.85 18.21 -5.17
N LEU A 92 13.75 17.49 -4.91
CA LEU A 92 13.75 16.35 -4.01
C LEU A 92 13.74 15.05 -4.81
N ASN A 93 14.86 14.34 -4.75
CA ASN A 93 15.03 13.03 -5.35
C ASN A 93 14.89 11.96 -4.26
N PHE A 94 14.08 10.95 -4.50
CA PHE A 94 13.95 9.85 -3.57
C PHE A 94 14.82 8.66 -4.03
N PRO A 95 15.77 8.16 -3.21
CA PRO A 95 16.64 7.06 -3.62
C PRO A 95 15.85 5.78 -3.89
N LEU A 96 16.06 5.18 -5.06
CA LEU A 96 15.39 3.95 -5.52
C LEU A 96 15.63 2.79 -4.56
N LYS A 97 16.86 2.64 -4.05
CA LYS A 97 17.23 1.58 -3.10
C LYS A 97 16.44 1.66 -1.78
N ILE A 98 16.21 2.87 -1.28
CA ILE A 98 15.41 3.08 -0.06
C ILE A 98 13.95 2.74 -0.33
N LEU A 99 13.40 3.18 -1.46
CA LEU A 99 12.02 2.93 -1.85
C LEU A 99 11.75 1.43 -2.03
N LYS A 100 12.69 0.69 -2.65
CA LYS A 100 12.64 -0.76 -2.78
C LYS A 100 12.48 -1.46 -1.43
N VAL A 101 13.35 -1.13 -0.47
CA VAL A 101 13.32 -1.73 0.87
C VAL A 101 12.06 -1.33 1.64
N LEU A 102 11.63 -0.08 1.47
CA LEU A 102 10.47 0.49 2.14
C LEU A 102 9.16 -0.18 1.70
N LEU A 103 9.01 -0.45 0.40
CA LEU A 103 7.79 -1.01 -0.19
C LEU A 103 7.89 -2.52 -0.46
N LEU A 104 8.92 -3.19 0.04
CA LEU A 104 9.13 -4.64 -0.05
C LEU A 104 9.13 -5.15 -1.51
N TYR A 105 9.86 -4.47 -2.40
CA TYR A 105 10.11 -4.98 -3.73
C TYR A 105 11.25 -6.01 -3.73
N GLY A 106 11.08 -7.08 -4.49
CA GLY A 106 12.10 -8.11 -4.66
C GLY A 106 13.25 -7.63 -5.54
N SER A 107 12.95 -6.91 -6.63
CA SER A 107 13.92 -6.41 -7.58
C SER A 107 13.72 -4.92 -7.90
N ASP A 108 14.78 -4.28 -8.40
CA ASP A 108 14.68 -2.89 -8.87
C ASP A 108 13.83 -2.79 -10.14
N GLY A 109 13.83 -3.87 -10.96
CA GLY A 109 13.02 -3.96 -12.16
C GLY A 109 11.52 -3.90 -11.88
N GLU A 110 11.03 -4.62 -10.87
CA GLU A 110 9.61 -4.56 -10.43
C GLU A 110 9.22 -3.14 -10.00
N LEU A 111 10.06 -2.50 -9.20
CA LEU A 111 9.82 -1.13 -8.75
C LEU A 111 9.75 -0.15 -9.93
N ILE A 112 10.68 -0.26 -10.88
CA ILE A 112 10.70 0.60 -12.07
C ILE A 112 9.47 0.35 -12.95
N GLN A 113 9.04 -0.91 -13.07
CA GLN A 113 7.83 -1.26 -13.81
C GLN A 113 6.58 -0.65 -13.19
N ASP A 114 6.43 -0.73 -11.86
CA ASP A 114 5.33 -0.10 -11.13
C ASP A 114 5.37 1.43 -11.26
N CYS A 115 6.56 2.04 -11.16
CA CYS A 115 6.72 3.47 -11.37
C CYS A 115 6.28 3.90 -12.78
N LYS A 116 6.66 3.14 -13.81
CA LYS A 116 6.22 3.38 -15.19
C LYS A 116 4.71 3.21 -15.34
N HIS A 117 4.14 2.19 -14.70
CA HIS A 117 2.69 1.96 -14.71
C HIS A 117 1.93 3.18 -14.17
N TYR A 118 2.40 3.77 -13.08
CA TYR A 118 1.77 4.96 -12.47
C TYR A 118 2.25 6.29 -13.05
N GLU A 119 3.07 6.27 -14.11
CA GLU A 119 3.62 7.46 -14.78
C GLU A 119 4.57 8.31 -13.92
N ILE A 120 5.17 7.68 -12.91
CA ILE A 120 6.16 8.30 -12.04
C ILE A 120 7.52 8.29 -12.74
N LYS A 121 8.18 9.45 -12.81
CA LYS A 121 9.50 9.58 -13.45
C LYS A 121 10.57 8.91 -12.61
N THR A 122 11.36 8.05 -13.25
CA THR A 122 12.49 7.35 -12.61
C THR A 122 13.76 7.58 -13.40
N ASP A 123 14.86 7.70 -12.68
CA ASP A 123 16.22 7.68 -13.20
C ASP A 123 16.92 6.41 -12.68
N THR A 124 18.19 6.23 -13.01
CA THR A 124 19.00 5.06 -12.62
C THR A 124 19.01 4.78 -11.13
N ASP A 125 19.08 5.81 -10.29
CA ASP A 125 19.21 5.69 -8.84
C ASP A 125 18.11 6.41 -8.04
N CYS A 126 17.25 7.18 -8.70
CA CYS A 126 16.30 8.07 -8.04
C CYS A 126 14.91 8.02 -8.67
N VAL A 127 13.92 8.31 -7.83
CA VAL A 127 12.52 8.48 -8.23
C VAL A 127 12.10 9.92 -7.98
N TYR A 128 11.42 10.53 -8.95
CA TYR A 128 10.95 11.92 -8.90
C TYR A 128 9.44 11.94 -8.74
N PHE A 129 8.98 12.37 -7.58
CA PHE A 129 7.55 12.53 -7.33
C PHE A 129 7.07 13.92 -7.74
N THR A 130 6.04 13.95 -8.59
CA THR A 130 5.38 15.19 -8.98
C THR A 130 3.90 15.10 -8.62
N LYS A 131 3.29 16.21 -8.22
CA LYS A 131 1.89 16.26 -7.78
C LYS A 131 0.91 15.73 -8.85
N ASP A 132 1.19 16.04 -10.10
CA ASP A 132 0.37 15.65 -11.26
C ASP A 132 0.90 14.38 -11.94
N GLY A 133 2.01 13.81 -11.45
CA GLY A 133 2.67 12.66 -12.07
C GLY A 133 2.07 11.31 -11.71
N PHE A 134 1.19 11.26 -10.69
CA PHE A 134 0.57 9.99 -10.29
C PHE A 134 -0.79 9.84 -10.96
N ASN A 135 -0.92 8.81 -11.80
CA ASN A 135 -2.19 8.54 -12.45
C ASN A 135 -3.16 7.79 -11.52
N HIS A 136 -4.12 8.53 -10.97
CA HIS A 136 -5.12 8.01 -10.03
C HIS A 136 -6.10 7.01 -10.63
N GLN A 137 -6.26 6.99 -11.95
CA GLN A 137 -7.25 6.15 -12.65
C GLN A 137 -6.73 4.72 -12.87
N LYS A 138 -5.42 4.50 -12.78
CA LYS A 138 -4.84 3.18 -12.96
C LYS A 138 -5.10 2.28 -11.77
N ASN A 139 -5.54 1.06 -12.06
CA ASN A 139 -5.72 0.02 -11.04
C ASN A 139 -4.37 -0.46 -10.50
N PRO A 140 -4.36 -1.11 -9.31
CA PRO A 140 -3.17 -1.77 -8.81
C PRO A 140 -2.65 -2.80 -9.81
N VAL A 141 -1.33 -2.93 -9.90
CA VAL A 141 -0.68 -3.97 -10.71
C VAL A 141 -1.00 -5.32 -10.10
N SER A 142 -1.53 -6.23 -10.92
CA SER A 142 -1.89 -7.61 -10.49
C SER A 142 -0.68 -8.51 -10.51
#